data_4fe7270919c6049765e0a0ee26bf2a03
#
_entry.id   4fe7270919c6049765e0a0ee26bf2a03
#
_cell.length_a   1.000
_cell.length_b   1.000
_cell.length_c   1.000
_cell.angle_alpha   90.00
_cell.angle_beta   90.00
_cell.angle_gamma   90.00
#
_symmetry.space_group_name_H-M   'P 1'
#
loop_
_entity.id
_entity.type
_entity.pdbx_description
1 polymer ?
#
loop_
_entity_poly.entity_id
_entity_poly.type
_entity_poly.pdbx_seq_one_letter_code
_entity_poly.pdbx_strand_id
1 'polypeptide(L)'
;MSAITEAARGRWRDILEALGVPAEFLNRRNGPCPMCDGKDRWRFTDHDQAGMWWCNQCGTGDGFELLQQFHGWDFKTTVNEVKKMLPNMPEARVVDQDAKLKIARDNLNRFKQGVLRASESAQVKRYLESRALVASPLLLAHSAAEYWQDGALTGTYAAMVGLVTSPDGKPLTYHRTFLADGKKASVPSPRKLMPAAGDTTGAAIRLWPVSASMGIAEGIETALACHQLFGIPTWSAISAGGLERFIPPDGIQELMIFADRDASYTGQAAAYALAKRLVRDTQIRVWVSLPDDMGDFADQLMANRDKNSV
;
A
#
# COMPACT_ATOMS: atom_id res chain seq x y z
N MET A 1 -15.44 -23.09 4.23
CA MET A 1 -16.19 -21.93 4.77
C MET A 1 -17.54 -22.42 5.28
N SER A 2 -18.11 -21.83 6.33
CA SER A 2 -19.43 -22.25 6.83
C SER A 2 -20.53 -21.77 5.87
N ALA A 3 -21.66 -22.48 5.81
CA ALA A 3 -22.80 -22.12 4.95
C ALA A 3 -23.31 -20.68 5.20
N ILE A 4 -23.21 -20.19 6.43
CA ILE A 4 -23.61 -18.81 6.77
C ILE A 4 -22.63 -17.76 6.25
N THR A 5 -21.34 -18.04 6.27
CA THR A 5 -20.32 -17.14 5.72
C THR A 5 -20.53 -16.93 4.24
N GLU A 6 -20.86 -18.00 3.51
CA GLU A 6 -21.16 -17.91 2.08
C GLU A 6 -22.49 -17.17 1.82
N ALA A 7 -23.52 -17.46 2.61
CA ALA A 7 -24.81 -16.77 2.50
C ALA A 7 -24.75 -15.27 2.81
N ALA A 8 -23.86 -14.83 3.69
CA ALA A 8 -23.64 -13.42 4.03
C ALA A 8 -22.74 -12.67 3.02
N ARG A 9 -21.97 -13.41 2.21
CA ARG A 9 -21.04 -12.81 1.24
C ARG A 9 -21.77 -11.89 0.26
N GLY A 10 -21.22 -10.68 0.06
CA GLY A 10 -21.82 -9.66 -0.81
C GLY A 10 -23.05 -8.95 -0.27
N ARG A 11 -23.46 -9.25 0.98
CA ARG A 11 -24.63 -8.65 1.68
C ARG A 11 -24.22 -7.92 2.95
N TRP A 12 -22.94 -7.90 3.29
CA TRP A 12 -22.46 -7.42 4.58
C TRP A 12 -22.86 -5.98 4.89
N ARG A 13 -22.82 -5.09 3.91
CA ARG A 13 -23.26 -3.72 4.14
C ARG A 13 -24.70 -3.66 4.61
N ASP A 14 -25.59 -4.35 3.89
CA ASP A 14 -27.02 -4.35 4.21
C ASP A 14 -27.30 -5.07 5.55
N ILE A 15 -26.55 -6.15 5.85
CA ILE A 15 -26.62 -6.88 7.13
C ILE A 15 -26.19 -5.98 8.30
N LEU A 16 -25.06 -5.29 8.16
CA LEU A 16 -24.51 -4.42 9.19
C LEU A 16 -25.44 -3.23 9.47
N GLU A 17 -25.98 -2.59 8.42
CA GLU A 17 -26.96 -1.51 8.56
C GLU A 17 -28.24 -2.00 9.27
N ALA A 18 -28.77 -3.16 8.87
CA ALA A 18 -29.96 -3.75 9.48
C ALA A 18 -29.76 -4.15 10.96
N LEU A 19 -28.53 -4.49 11.32
CA LEU A 19 -28.14 -4.81 12.69
C LEU A 19 -27.61 -3.58 13.47
N GLY A 20 -27.85 -2.36 12.97
CA GLY A 20 -27.66 -1.12 13.71
C GLY A 20 -26.30 -0.47 13.60
N VAL A 21 -25.41 -0.94 12.70
CA VAL A 21 -24.16 -0.22 12.40
C VAL A 21 -24.49 0.95 11.48
N PRO A 22 -24.26 2.22 11.90
CA PRO A 22 -24.62 3.38 11.07
C PRO A 22 -23.92 3.38 9.70
N ALA A 23 -24.65 3.71 8.64
CA ALA A 23 -24.19 3.70 7.25
C ALA A 23 -22.95 4.58 7.02
N GLU A 24 -22.76 5.63 7.83
CA GLU A 24 -21.60 6.52 7.80
C GLU A 24 -20.25 5.80 8.10
N PHE A 25 -20.29 4.71 8.86
CA PHE A 25 -19.09 3.87 9.10
C PHE A 25 -18.87 2.83 8.01
N LEU A 26 -19.85 2.56 7.15
CA LEU A 26 -19.80 1.52 6.13
C LEU A 26 -19.37 2.07 4.76
N ASN A 27 -18.30 2.85 4.75
CA ASN A 27 -17.75 3.42 3.53
C ASN A 27 -16.22 3.21 3.46
N ARG A 28 -15.65 3.39 2.25
CA ARG A 28 -14.22 3.15 2.00
C ARG A 28 -13.32 4.34 2.33
N ARG A 29 -13.84 5.39 2.95
CA ARG A 29 -13.07 6.57 3.37
C ARG A 29 -12.51 6.34 4.76
N ASN A 30 -11.34 6.92 5.05
CA ASN A 30 -10.88 7.01 6.42
C ASN A 30 -11.82 7.93 7.20
N GLY A 31 -12.18 7.51 8.39
CA GLY A 31 -13.10 8.25 9.23
C GLY A 31 -13.01 7.85 10.69
N PRO A 32 -13.95 8.34 11.51
CA PRO A 32 -14.02 7.95 12.92
C PRO A 32 -14.30 6.46 13.06
N CYS A 33 -13.72 5.86 14.09
CA CYS A 33 -13.93 4.44 14.38
C CYS A 33 -15.15 4.27 15.27
N PRO A 34 -16.11 3.39 14.93
CA PRO A 34 -17.30 3.16 15.74
C PRO A 34 -17.04 2.45 17.07
N MET A 35 -15.81 1.92 17.29
CA MET A 35 -15.46 1.19 18.52
C MET A 35 -14.53 2.01 19.44
N CYS A 36 -13.64 2.86 18.92
CA CYS A 36 -12.65 3.58 19.72
C CYS A 36 -12.66 5.10 19.53
N ASP A 37 -13.63 5.66 18.81
CA ASP A 37 -13.82 7.10 18.54
C ASP A 37 -12.62 7.81 17.90
N GLY A 38 -11.65 7.04 17.38
CA GLY A 38 -10.48 7.59 16.69
C GLY A 38 -10.88 8.26 15.38
N LYS A 39 -10.49 9.53 15.17
CA LYS A 39 -11.07 10.45 14.17
C LYS A 39 -10.90 10.04 12.70
N ASP A 40 -9.79 9.37 12.31
CA ASP A 40 -9.41 9.14 10.90
C ASP A 40 -8.77 7.77 10.67
N ARG A 41 -8.99 6.82 11.58
CA ARG A 41 -8.30 5.52 11.63
C ARG A 41 -9.16 4.33 11.25
N TRP A 42 -10.43 4.56 10.94
CA TRP A 42 -11.39 3.55 10.53
C TRP A 42 -11.61 3.53 9.03
N ARG A 43 -11.78 2.33 8.48
CA ARG A 43 -12.22 2.13 7.09
C ARG A 43 -12.98 0.81 6.97
N PHE A 44 -14.18 0.85 6.40
CA PHE A 44 -14.88 -0.33 5.94
C PHE A 44 -14.50 -0.60 4.48
N THR A 45 -13.81 -1.70 4.22
CA THR A 45 -13.28 -2.01 2.88
C THR A 45 -14.15 -2.97 2.11
N ASP A 46 -14.92 -3.79 2.82
CA ASP A 46 -15.70 -4.92 2.27
C ASP A 46 -14.86 -5.75 1.28
N HIS A 47 -13.58 -5.97 1.63
CA HIS A 47 -12.68 -6.74 0.81
C HIS A 47 -13.21 -8.18 0.69
N ASP A 48 -13.16 -8.74 -0.52
CA ASP A 48 -13.70 -10.05 -0.86
C ASP A 48 -15.18 -10.24 -0.51
N GLN A 49 -15.94 -9.14 -0.37
CA GLN A 49 -17.37 -9.17 -0.01
C GLN A 49 -17.62 -9.83 1.36
N ALA A 50 -16.61 -9.84 2.23
CA ALA A 50 -16.64 -10.47 3.54
C ALA A 50 -16.96 -9.50 4.69
N GLY A 51 -17.33 -8.24 4.39
CA GLY A 51 -17.54 -7.21 5.41
C GLY A 51 -16.26 -6.74 6.08
N MET A 52 -15.13 -6.84 5.40
CA MET A 52 -13.81 -6.49 5.95
C MET A 52 -13.72 -5.02 6.35
N TRP A 53 -13.14 -4.80 7.52
CA TRP A 53 -12.87 -3.48 8.07
C TRP A 53 -11.45 -3.40 8.64
N TRP A 54 -11.01 -2.19 8.88
CA TRP A 54 -9.71 -1.90 9.45
C TRP A 54 -9.70 -0.63 10.29
N CYS A 55 -9.03 -0.67 11.42
CA CYS A 55 -8.76 0.46 12.30
C CYS A 55 -7.34 0.36 12.86
N ASN A 56 -6.57 1.43 12.82
CA ASN A 56 -5.19 1.46 13.36
C ASN A 56 -5.07 1.06 14.83
N GLN A 57 -6.14 1.24 15.62
CA GLN A 57 -6.18 0.96 17.05
C GLN A 57 -6.84 -0.38 17.35
N CYS A 58 -8.00 -0.67 16.71
CA CYS A 58 -8.82 -1.84 17.01
C CYS A 58 -8.42 -3.07 16.21
N GLY A 59 -7.56 -2.92 15.20
CA GLY A 59 -7.15 -4.01 14.32
C GLY A 59 -8.01 -4.13 13.06
N THR A 60 -8.15 -5.34 12.56
CA THR A 60 -8.91 -5.68 11.35
C THR A 60 -9.79 -6.88 11.61
N GLY A 61 -10.88 -7.00 10.86
CA GLY A 61 -11.78 -8.14 10.97
C GLY A 61 -12.77 -8.22 9.81
N ASP A 62 -13.58 -9.28 9.81
CA ASP A 62 -14.70 -9.46 8.90
C ASP A 62 -16.01 -8.88 9.46
N GLY A 63 -17.13 -9.09 8.75
CA GLY A 63 -18.43 -8.59 9.18
C GLY A 63 -18.94 -9.23 10.47
N PHE A 64 -18.57 -10.49 10.75
CA PHE A 64 -18.92 -11.13 12.03
C PHE A 64 -18.15 -10.49 13.18
N GLU A 65 -16.85 -10.31 13.03
CA GLU A 65 -16.00 -9.68 14.05
C GLU A 65 -16.39 -8.22 14.29
N LEU A 66 -16.83 -7.49 13.24
CA LEU A 66 -17.37 -6.15 13.41
C LEU A 66 -18.60 -6.15 14.33
N LEU A 67 -19.58 -7.01 14.08
CA LEU A 67 -20.79 -7.11 14.92
C LEU A 67 -20.45 -7.52 16.35
N GLN A 68 -19.53 -8.46 16.54
CA GLN A 68 -19.07 -8.86 17.87
C GLN A 68 -18.50 -7.67 18.65
N GLN A 69 -17.60 -6.91 18.02
CA GLN A 69 -16.96 -5.76 18.69
C GLN A 69 -17.93 -4.58 18.90
N PHE A 70 -18.78 -4.31 17.90
CA PHE A 70 -19.72 -3.19 17.95
C PHE A 70 -20.80 -3.37 19.00
N HIS A 71 -21.35 -4.59 19.15
CA HIS A 71 -22.44 -4.92 20.09
C HIS A 71 -21.97 -5.59 21.38
N GLY A 72 -20.71 -6.03 21.46
CA GLY A 72 -20.24 -6.86 22.56
C GLY A 72 -20.83 -8.28 22.55
N TRP A 73 -21.25 -8.78 21.38
CA TRP A 73 -21.85 -10.11 21.25
C TRP A 73 -20.78 -11.20 21.21
N ASP A 74 -21.16 -12.41 21.67
CA ASP A 74 -20.38 -13.60 21.39
C ASP A 74 -20.61 -14.10 19.95
N PHE A 75 -19.75 -14.99 19.48
CA PHE A 75 -19.85 -15.52 18.12
C PHE A 75 -21.18 -16.22 17.84
N LYS A 76 -21.72 -16.97 18.80
CA LYS A 76 -22.97 -17.71 18.65
C LYS A 76 -24.17 -16.76 18.47
N THR A 77 -24.23 -15.72 19.28
CA THR A 77 -25.24 -14.65 19.17
C THR A 77 -25.14 -13.96 17.82
N THR A 78 -23.94 -13.55 17.43
CA THR A 78 -23.70 -12.88 16.13
C THR A 78 -24.17 -13.74 14.95
N VAL A 79 -23.80 -15.02 14.93
CA VAL A 79 -24.25 -15.97 13.89
C VAL A 79 -25.77 -16.08 13.85
N ASN A 80 -26.43 -16.13 15.01
CA ASN A 80 -27.89 -16.24 15.07
C ASN A 80 -28.59 -14.97 14.58
N GLU A 81 -28.10 -13.79 14.94
CA GLU A 81 -28.67 -12.51 14.47
C GLU A 81 -28.47 -12.36 12.94
N VAL A 82 -27.29 -12.67 12.42
CA VAL A 82 -27.06 -12.67 10.97
C VAL A 82 -28.00 -13.66 10.24
N LYS A 83 -28.19 -14.87 10.79
CA LYS A 83 -29.13 -15.85 10.22
C LYS A 83 -30.58 -15.34 10.12
N LYS A 84 -31.03 -14.60 11.11
CA LYS A 84 -32.40 -14.01 11.12
C LYS A 84 -32.57 -12.97 10.02
N MET A 85 -31.51 -12.22 9.69
CA MET A 85 -31.56 -11.17 8.67
C MET A 85 -31.51 -11.71 7.25
N LEU A 86 -30.74 -12.79 6.98
CA LEU A 86 -30.47 -13.31 5.64
C LEU A 86 -31.70 -13.56 4.75
N PRO A 87 -32.84 -14.12 5.27
CA PRO A 87 -34.02 -14.37 4.43
C PRO A 87 -34.68 -13.10 3.87
N ASN A 88 -34.48 -11.97 4.54
CA ASN A 88 -35.09 -10.68 4.19
C ASN A 88 -34.09 -9.73 3.47
N MET A 89 -32.86 -10.19 3.20
CA MET A 89 -31.83 -9.40 2.56
C MET A 89 -31.99 -9.43 1.03
N PRO A 90 -31.61 -8.33 0.36
CA PRO A 90 -31.48 -8.33 -1.10
C PRO A 90 -30.57 -9.46 -1.60
N GLU A 91 -30.69 -9.80 -2.87
CA GLU A 91 -29.73 -10.70 -3.50
C GLU A 91 -28.30 -10.17 -3.31
N ALA A 92 -27.35 -11.11 -3.08
CA ALA A 92 -25.96 -10.76 -2.90
C ALA A 92 -25.48 -9.91 -4.10
N ARG A 93 -24.82 -8.79 -3.80
CA ARG A 93 -24.18 -7.99 -4.84
C ARG A 93 -22.96 -8.78 -5.35
N VAL A 94 -23.18 -9.61 -6.35
CA VAL A 94 -22.09 -10.33 -7.01
C VAL A 94 -21.19 -9.29 -7.67
N VAL A 95 -20.04 -9.05 -7.08
CA VAL A 95 -19.02 -8.25 -7.73
C VAL A 95 -18.26 -9.18 -8.66
N ASP A 96 -18.49 -8.99 -9.95
CA ASP A 96 -17.76 -9.70 -10.99
C ASP A 96 -16.26 -9.30 -10.86
N GLN A 97 -15.47 -10.19 -10.28
CA GLN A 97 -14.03 -10.01 -10.09
C GLN A 97 -13.31 -9.91 -11.43
N ASP A 98 -13.75 -10.67 -12.44
CA ASP A 98 -13.15 -10.64 -13.77
C ASP A 98 -13.43 -9.30 -14.46
N ALA A 99 -14.65 -8.77 -14.33
CA ALA A 99 -14.97 -7.43 -14.83
C ALA A 99 -14.13 -6.36 -14.14
N LYS A 100 -13.94 -6.43 -12.81
CA LYS A 100 -13.06 -5.49 -12.09
C LYS A 100 -11.61 -5.57 -12.56
N LEU A 101 -11.07 -6.78 -12.70
CA LEU A 101 -9.71 -6.99 -13.18
C LEU A 101 -9.53 -6.48 -14.61
N LYS A 102 -10.54 -6.67 -15.46
CA LYS A 102 -10.56 -6.13 -16.82
C LYS A 102 -10.50 -4.60 -16.80
N ILE A 103 -11.38 -3.95 -16.04
CA ILE A 103 -11.37 -2.48 -15.90
C ILE A 103 -10.01 -1.98 -15.37
N ALA A 104 -9.43 -2.67 -14.39
CA ALA A 104 -8.10 -2.31 -13.87
C ALA A 104 -7.03 -2.41 -14.97
N ARG A 105 -7.01 -3.49 -15.76
CA ARG A 105 -6.07 -3.67 -16.89
C ARG A 105 -6.24 -2.58 -17.95
N ASP A 106 -7.48 -2.26 -18.32
CA ASP A 106 -7.77 -1.22 -19.31
C ASP A 106 -7.29 0.15 -18.84
N ASN A 107 -7.51 0.48 -17.57
CA ASN A 107 -7.01 1.72 -16.96
C ASN A 107 -5.47 1.76 -16.90
N LEU A 108 -4.81 0.67 -16.57
CA LEU A 108 -3.34 0.58 -16.57
C LEU A 108 -2.79 0.74 -17.98
N ASN A 109 -3.41 0.12 -18.99
CA ASN A 109 -3.01 0.24 -20.39
C ASN A 109 -3.17 1.69 -20.90
N ARG A 110 -4.25 2.37 -20.51
CA ARG A 110 -4.44 3.79 -20.84
C ARG A 110 -3.38 4.66 -20.17
N PHE A 111 -3.13 4.46 -18.89
CA PHE A 111 -2.12 5.21 -18.14
C PHE A 111 -0.71 5.01 -18.72
N LYS A 112 -0.38 3.78 -19.14
CA LYS A 112 0.90 3.42 -19.74
C LYS A 112 1.26 4.28 -20.96
N GLN A 113 0.27 4.77 -21.72
CA GLN A 113 0.52 5.58 -22.93
C GLN A 113 1.18 6.92 -22.62
N GLY A 114 0.99 7.47 -21.41
CA GLY A 114 1.63 8.72 -20.97
C GLY A 114 2.87 8.50 -20.09
N VAL A 115 3.30 7.25 -19.90
CA VAL A 115 4.48 6.92 -19.08
C VAL A 115 5.76 7.13 -19.88
N LEU A 116 6.75 7.78 -19.24
CA LEU A 116 8.09 8.06 -19.75
C LEU A 116 9.12 7.71 -18.66
N ARG A 117 10.40 7.75 -18.98
CA ARG A 117 11.46 7.58 -17.99
C ARG A 117 11.52 8.79 -17.05
N ALA A 118 11.84 8.58 -15.79
CA ALA A 118 12.01 9.68 -14.83
C ALA A 118 13.03 10.72 -15.29
N SER A 119 14.08 10.27 -15.98
CA SER A 119 15.12 11.14 -16.59
C SER A 119 14.62 12.05 -17.72
N GLU A 120 13.46 11.81 -18.28
CA GLU A 120 12.84 12.61 -19.33
C GLU A 120 11.85 13.65 -18.79
N SER A 121 11.48 13.55 -17.51
CA SER A 121 10.54 14.47 -16.85
C SER A 121 11.25 15.57 -16.07
N ALA A 122 11.13 16.80 -16.52
CA ALA A 122 11.68 17.97 -15.82
C ALA A 122 11.13 18.13 -14.40
N GLN A 123 9.84 17.80 -14.17
CA GLN A 123 9.22 17.88 -12.85
C GLN A 123 9.77 16.83 -11.89
N VAL A 124 9.96 15.59 -12.37
CA VAL A 124 10.53 14.51 -11.54
C VAL A 124 12.01 14.80 -11.25
N LYS A 125 12.78 15.25 -12.22
CA LYS A 125 14.18 15.68 -12.01
C LYS A 125 14.25 16.75 -10.91
N ARG A 126 13.51 17.85 -11.05
CA ARG A 126 13.50 18.94 -10.07
C ARG A 126 13.10 18.45 -8.67
N TYR A 127 12.11 17.55 -8.58
CA TYR A 127 11.72 16.95 -7.33
C TYR A 127 12.85 16.14 -6.69
N LEU A 128 13.48 15.25 -7.44
CA LEU A 128 14.57 14.42 -6.95
C LEU A 128 15.80 15.27 -6.57
N GLU A 129 16.16 16.26 -7.38
CA GLU A 129 17.26 17.22 -7.09
C GLU A 129 17.00 17.98 -5.78
N SER A 130 15.77 18.41 -5.54
CA SER A 130 15.38 19.11 -4.29
C SER A 130 15.56 18.23 -3.03
N ARG A 131 15.65 16.92 -3.20
CA ARG A 131 15.85 15.92 -2.16
C ARG A 131 17.23 15.24 -2.23
N ALA A 132 18.17 15.79 -3.00
CA ALA A 132 19.47 15.19 -3.24
C ALA A 132 19.43 13.75 -3.82
N LEU A 133 18.34 13.37 -4.46
CA LEU A 133 18.13 12.04 -5.01
C LEU A 133 18.47 11.98 -6.50
N VAL A 134 18.94 10.82 -6.93
CA VAL A 134 19.20 10.48 -8.34
C VAL A 134 18.20 9.42 -8.78
N ALA A 135 17.64 9.60 -9.98
CA ALA A 135 16.70 8.64 -10.54
C ALA A 135 17.38 7.29 -10.82
N SER A 136 16.72 6.21 -10.45
CA SER A 136 17.13 4.86 -10.86
C SER A 136 16.78 4.60 -12.33
N PRO A 137 17.41 3.63 -12.99
CA PRO A 137 17.18 3.34 -14.41
C PRO A 137 15.76 2.87 -14.73
N LEU A 138 15.05 2.28 -13.75
CA LEU A 138 13.69 1.78 -13.92
C LEU A 138 12.62 2.69 -13.32
N LEU A 139 12.99 3.83 -12.73
CA LEU A 139 12.04 4.82 -12.24
C LEU A 139 11.37 5.51 -13.43
N LEU A 140 10.07 5.65 -13.34
CA LEU A 140 9.20 6.20 -14.37
C LEU A 140 8.63 7.56 -13.96
N ALA A 141 8.01 8.22 -14.92
CA ALA A 141 7.28 9.46 -14.76
C ALA A 141 6.00 9.44 -15.60
N HIS A 142 5.10 10.37 -15.32
CA HIS A 142 3.96 10.70 -16.17
C HIS A 142 3.81 12.22 -16.21
N SER A 143 3.62 12.79 -17.38
CA SER A 143 3.56 14.26 -17.52
C SER A 143 2.26 14.86 -17.01
N ALA A 144 1.15 14.11 -17.11
CA ALA A 144 -0.21 14.57 -16.82
C ALA A 144 -1.06 13.41 -16.22
N ALA A 145 -0.73 12.97 -15.01
CA ALA A 145 -1.48 11.93 -14.31
C ALA A 145 -2.74 12.52 -13.66
N GLU A 146 -3.89 11.91 -13.93
CA GLU A 146 -5.18 12.27 -13.34
C GLU A 146 -5.17 12.03 -11.82
N TYR A 147 -5.58 13.05 -11.07
CA TYR A 147 -5.78 12.96 -9.63
C TYR A 147 -7.28 12.90 -9.33
N TRP A 148 -7.68 11.74 -8.82
CA TRP A 148 -9.06 11.46 -8.44
C TRP A 148 -9.21 11.51 -6.93
N GLN A 149 -10.21 12.25 -6.45
CA GLN A 149 -10.57 12.33 -5.05
C GLN A 149 -12.07 12.06 -4.90
N ASP A 150 -12.44 11.11 -4.02
CA ASP A 150 -13.84 10.76 -3.72
C ASP A 150 -14.70 10.41 -4.96
N GLY A 151 -14.06 9.78 -5.97
CA GLY A 151 -14.72 9.38 -7.21
C GLY A 151 -14.81 10.47 -8.27
N ALA A 152 -14.31 11.68 -7.99
CA ALA A 152 -14.26 12.80 -8.94
C ALA A 152 -12.83 13.09 -9.41
N LEU A 153 -12.67 13.46 -10.68
CA LEU A 153 -11.43 14.01 -11.21
C LEU A 153 -11.28 15.44 -10.69
N THR A 154 -10.29 15.70 -9.85
CA THR A 154 -10.08 17.00 -9.19
C THR A 154 -8.85 17.74 -9.68
N GLY A 155 -8.01 17.08 -10.48
CA GLY A 155 -6.82 17.72 -11.06
C GLY A 155 -6.00 16.78 -11.92
N THR A 156 -4.99 17.37 -12.55
CA THR A 156 -3.98 16.64 -13.35
C THR A 156 -2.62 17.19 -12.98
N TYR A 157 -1.69 16.29 -12.66
CA TYR A 157 -0.35 16.65 -12.17
C TYR A 157 0.72 15.82 -12.87
N ALA A 158 1.93 16.36 -12.96
CA ALA A 158 3.08 15.51 -13.20
C ALA A 158 3.23 14.49 -12.05
N ALA A 159 3.74 13.31 -12.35
CA ALA A 159 3.92 12.30 -11.32
C ALA A 159 5.25 11.56 -11.47
N MET A 160 5.93 11.30 -10.35
CA MET A 160 6.90 10.24 -10.23
C MET A 160 6.15 8.91 -10.12
N VAL A 161 6.54 7.92 -10.92
CA VAL A 161 5.79 6.69 -11.12
C VAL A 161 6.67 5.48 -10.84
N GLY A 162 6.17 4.57 -9.99
CA GLY A 162 6.76 3.26 -9.77
C GLY A 162 5.88 2.15 -10.35
N LEU A 163 6.44 1.31 -11.20
CA LEU A 163 5.75 0.11 -11.67
C LEU A 163 5.80 -0.95 -10.56
N VAL A 164 4.65 -1.28 -10.01
CA VAL A 164 4.50 -2.37 -9.04
C VAL A 164 4.41 -3.69 -9.80
N THR A 165 5.27 -4.62 -9.43
CA THR A 165 5.30 -5.95 -10.04
C THR A 165 5.15 -7.04 -8.99
N SER A 166 4.54 -8.16 -9.36
CA SER A 166 4.52 -9.39 -8.56
C SER A 166 5.94 -9.95 -8.35
N PRO A 167 6.13 -10.90 -7.44
CA PRO A 167 7.44 -11.56 -7.23
C PRO A 167 8.02 -12.15 -8.52
N ASP A 168 7.20 -12.72 -9.40
CA ASP A 168 7.59 -13.25 -10.72
C ASP A 168 7.76 -12.16 -11.81
N GLY A 169 7.64 -10.88 -11.46
CA GLY A 169 7.94 -9.76 -12.35
C GLY A 169 6.79 -9.27 -13.23
N LYS A 170 5.57 -9.82 -13.09
CA LYS A 170 4.42 -9.37 -13.87
C LYS A 170 3.94 -8.00 -13.40
N PRO A 171 3.64 -7.06 -14.32
CA PRO A 171 3.06 -5.76 -13.97
C PRO A 171 1.69 -5.93 -13.29
N LEU A 172 1.51 -5.24 -12.15
CA LEU A 172 0.26 -5.30 -11.38
C LEU A 172 -0.47 -3.96 -11.33
N THR A 173 0.29 -2.88 -11.07
CA THR A 173 -0.27 -1.54 -10.95
C THR A 173 0.83 -0.47 -11.01
N TYR A 174 0.42 0.80 -10.96
CA TYR A 174 1.33 1.94 -10.82
C TYR A 174 1.13 2.64 -9.49
N HIS A 175 2.23 2.86 -8.77
CA HIS A 175 2.32 3.82 -7.68
C HIS A 175 2.63 5.20 -8.27
N ARG A 176 1.89 6.22 -7.85
CA ARG A 176 2.03 7.61 -8.33
C ARG A 176 2.33 8.52 -7.15
N THR A 177 3.38 9.32 -7.26
CA THR A 177 3.64 10.47 -6.39
C THR A 177 3.38 11.73 -7.22
N PHE A 178 2.28 12.41 -6.95
CA PHE A 178 1.86 13.62 -7.66
C PHE A 178 2.75 14.80 -7.28
N LEU A 179 3.20 15.57 -8.28
CA LEU A 179 4.18 16.63 -8.14
C LEU A 179 3.66 17.96 -8.71
N ALA A 180 4.01 19.04 -8.01
CA ALA A 180 3.84 20.41 -8.48
C ALA A 180 5.05 21.23 -8.02
N ASP A 181 5.59 22.07 -8.89
CA ASP A 181 6.69 23.02 -8.60
C ASP A 181 7.91 22.38 -7.90
N GLY A 182 8.29 21.15 -8.33
CA GLY A 182 9.42 20.42 -7.76
C GLY A 182 9.19 19.88 -6.34
N LYS A 183 7.94 19.80 -5.88
CA LYS A 183 7.54 19.26 -4.58
C LYS A 183 6.37 18.29 -4.77
N LYS A 184 6.03 17.53 -3.72
CA LYS A 184 4.75 16.79 -3.69
C LYS A 184 3.60 17.78 -3.83
N ALA A 185 2.63 17.45 -4.69
CA ALA A 185 1.45 18.29 -4.90
C ALA A 185 0.70 18.49 -3.58
N SER A 186 0.20 19.71 -3.36
CA SER A 186 -0.60 20.06 -2.17
C SER A 186 -2.03 19.54 -2.31
N VAL A 187 -2.17 18.21 -2.19
CA VAL A 187 -3.45 17.47 -2.27
C VAL A 187 -3.54 16.53 -1.06
N PRO A 188 -4.75 16.10 -0.65
CA PRO A 188 -4.94 15.28 0.56
C PRO A 188 -4.09 14.01 0.59
N SER A 189 -3.86 13.36 -0.55
CA SER A 189 -3.02 12.17 -0.67
C SER A 189 -2.14 12.27 -1.90
N PRO A 190 -0.92 12.85 -1.77
CA PRO A 190 -0.03 13.04 -2.91
C PRO A 190 0.55 11.72 -3.43
N ARG A 191 0.42 10.62 -2.70
CA ARG A 191 0.83 9.26 -3.10
C ARG A 191 -0.38 8.36 -3.22
N LYS A 192 -0.58 7.73 -4.38
CA LYS A 192 -1.70 6.81 -4.63
C LYS A 192 -1.29 5.65 -5.52
N LEU A 193 -1.80 4.46 -5.19
CA LEU A 193 -1.82 3.32 -6.10
C LEU A 193 -3.01 3.43 -7.06
N MET A 194 -2.85 2.95 -8.29
CA MET A 194 -3.99 2.64 -9.15
C MET A 194 -4.62 1.30 -8.73
N PRO A 195 -5.86 1.00 -9.11
CA PRO A 195 -6.42 -0.34 -8.96
C PRO A 195 -5.51 -1.39 -9.60
N ALA A 196 -5.21 -2.45 -8.87
CA ALA A 196 -4.30 -3.49 -9.35
C ALA A 196 -5.01 -4.50 -10.26
N ALA A 197 -4.30 -5.00 -11.27
CA ALA A 197 -4.77 -6.03 -12.20
C ALA A 197 -4.52 -7.47 -11.71
N GLY A 198 -4.21 -7.64 -10.43
CA GLY A 198 -3.96 -8.92 -9.78
C GLY A 198 -3.64 -8.76 -8.30
N ASP A 199 -3.29 -9.88 -7.65
CA ASP A 199 -2.87 -9.89 -6.25
C ASP A 199 -1.54 -9.13 -6.08
N THR A 200 -1.48 -8.24 -5.10
CA THR A 200 -0.30 -7.44 -4.76
C THR A 200 0.51 -8.02 -3.60
N THR A 201 0.18 -9.19 -3.11
CA THR A 201 0.93 -9.86 -2.05
C THR A 201 2.36 -10.13 -2.49
N GLY A 202 3.32 -9.69 -1.69
CA GLY A 202 4.74 -9.84 -1.99
C GLY A 202 5.29 -8.91 -3.08
N ALA A 203 4.46 -8.05 -3.66
CA ALA A 203 4.84 -7.16 -4.75
C ALA A 203 5.79 -6.03 -4.29
N ALA A 204 6.56 -5.51 -5.24
CA ALA A 204 7.45 -4.37 -5.03
C ALA A 204 7.57 -3.50 -6.29
N ILE A 205 8.05 -2.28 -6.11
CA ILE A 205 8.49 -1.40 -7.19
C ILE A 205 9.95 -1.73 -7.47
N ARG A 206 10.23 -2.27 -8.66
CA ARG A 206 11.58 -2.59 -9.11
C ARG A 206 12.25 -1.33 -9.65
N LEU A 207 13.21 -0.82 -8.92
CA LEU A 207 13.97 0.38 -9.31
C LEU A 207 15.28 0.05 -10.04
N TRP A 208 15.81 -1.16 -9.85
CA TRP A 208 16.97 -1.74 -10.52
C TRP A 208 16.70 -3.18 -10.96
N PRO A 209 17.47 -3.72 -11.91
CA PRO A 209 17.46 -5.16 -12.20
C PRO A 209 17.76 -5.99 -10.94
N VAL A 210 17.32 -7.25 -10.94
CA VAL A 210 17.67 -8.21 -9.87
C VAL A 210 19.19 -8.41 -9.82
N SER A 211 19.75 -8.45 -8.62
CA SER A 211 21.16 -8.72 -8.33
C SER A 211 21.25 -9.72 -7.18
N ALA A 212 22.37 -10.43 -7.05
CA ALA A 212 22.62 -11.36 -5.95
C ALA A 212 22.60 -10.65 -4.58
N SER A 213 23.01 -9.40 -4.50
CA SER A 213 22.89 -8.54 -3.33
C SER A 213 21.92 -7.41 -3.64
N MET A 214 20.84 -7.30 -2.85
CA MET A 214 19.74 -6.35 -3.05
C MET A 214 19.36 -5.66 -1.75
N GLY A 215 18.74 -4.49 -1.89
CA GLY A 215 18.06 -3.80 -0.81
C GLY A 215 16.54 -3.76 -1.02
N ILE A 216 15.80 -3.64 0.07
CA ILE A 216 14.37 -3.35 0.08
C ILE A 216 14.09 -2.26 1.11
N ALA A 217 13.33 -1.24 0.75
CA ALA A 217 12.91 -0.14 1.63
C ALA A 217 11.40 0.08 1.52
N GLU A 218 10.81 0.84 2.42
CA GLU A 218 9.38 1.14 2.36
C GLU A 218 9.06 2.03 1.15
N GLY A 219 9.68 3.21 1.07
CA GLY A 219 9.39 4.23 0.06
C GLY A 219 10.33 4.23 -1.13
N ILE A 220 9.90 4.85 -2.24
CA ILE A 220 10.75 5.06 -3.43
C ILE A 220 11.92 5.98 -3.07
N GLU A 221 11.66 7.09 -2.38
CA GLU A 221 12.67 8.07 -1.98
C GLU A 221 13.73 7.43 -1.08
N THR A 222 13.30 6.66 -0.08
CA THR A 222 14.18 5.88 0.81
C THR A 222 15.04 4.89 0.02
N ALA A 223 14.43 4.16 -0.93
CA ALA A 223 15.15 3.19 -1.77
C ALA A 223 16.22 3.85 -2.64
N LEU A 224 15.93 5.01 -3.22
CA LEU A 224 16.91 5.79 -4.01
C LEU A 224 18.07 6.28 -3.14
N ALA A 225 17.77 6.77 -1.93
CA ALA A 225 18.77 7.22 -0.96
C ALA A 225 19.67 6.07 -0.50
N CYS A 226 19.10 4.90 -0.18
CA CYS A 226 19.87 3.72 0.20
C CYS A 226 20.85 3.29 -0.90
N HIS A 227 20.43 3.32 -2.16
CA HIS A 227 21.35 3.05 -3.25
C HIS A 227 22.51 4.07 -3.29
N GLN A 228 22.23 5.35 -3.10
CA GLN A 228 23.26 6.39 -3.12
C GLN A 228 24.23 6.28 -1.93
N LEU A 229 23.72 5.91 -0.75
CA LEU A 229 24.53 5.78 0.47
C LEU A 229 25.39 4.51 0.49
N PHE A 230 24.86 3.40 -0.02
CA PHE A 230 25.47 2.08 0.17
C PHE A 230 25.85 1.36 -1.13
N GLY A 231 25.50 1.90 -2.31
CA GLY A 231 25.76 1.25 -3.59
C GLY A 231 24.92 0.00 -3.86
N ILE A 232 23.93 -0.32 -3.01
CA ILE A 232 23.12 -1.54 -3.13
C ILE A 232 21.87 -1.24 -3.97
N PRO A 233 21.60 -1.99 -5.06
CA PRO A 233 20.34 -1.90 -5.80
C PRO A 233 19.15 -2.14 -4.86
N THR A 234 18.33 -1.10 -4.61
CA THR A 234 17.28 -1.14 -3.59
C THR A 234 15.91 -0.91 -4.21
N TRP A 235 14.94 -1.78 -3.92
CA TRP A 235 13.55 -1.68 -4.37
C TRP A 235 12.66 -1.05 -3.30
N SER A 236 11.44 -0.67 -3.68
CA SER A 236 10.44 -0.15 -2.73
C SER A 236 9.30 -1.15 -2.54
N ALA A 237 8.99 -1.45 -1.28
CA ALA A 237 7.85 -2.28 -0.88
C ALA A 237 6.55 -1.46 -0.72
N ILE A 238 6.59 -0.14 -1.01
CA ILE A 238 5.44 0.78 -1.05
C ILE A 238 4.95 1.22 0.34
N SER A 239 4.97 0.33 1.32
CA SER A 239 4.48 0.58 2.69
C SER A 239 5.08 -0.41 3.68
N ALA A 240 4.97 -0.13 4.98
CA ALA A 240 5.39 -1.07 6.03
C ALA A 240 4.72 -2.45 5.88
N GLY A 241 3.40 -2.51 5.63
CA GLY A 241 2.72 -3.77 5.37
C GLY A 241 3.14 -4.46 4.07
N GLY A 242 3.59 -3.71 3.07
CA GLY A 242 4.24 -4.25 1.87
C GLY A 242 5.61 -4.84 2.20
N LEU A 243 6.39 -4.13 3.02
CA LEU A 243 7.71 -4.58 3.48
C LEU A 243 7.61 -5.90 4.22
N GLU A 244 6.70 -6.03 5.17
CA GLU A 244 6.47 -7.26 5.93
C GLU A 244 6.14 -8.46 5.01
N ARG A 245 5.32 -8.24 3.99
CA ARG A 245 4.86 -9.28 3.05
C ARG A 245 5.77 -9.47 1.83
N PHE A 246 6.81 -8.67 1.67
CA PHE A 246 7.69 -8.73 0.50
C PHE A 246 8.21 -10.15 0.24
N ILE A 247 8.10 -10.61 -1.00
CA ILE A 247 8.65 -11.89 -1.46
C ILE A 247 9.83 -11.59 -2.39
N PRO A 248 11.06 -11.92 -2.00
CA PRO A 248 12.23 -11.76 -2.85
C PRO A 248 12.07 -12.58 -4.14
N PRO A 249 12.43 -12.03 -5.31
CA PRO A 249 12.49 -12.82 -6.53
C PRO A 249 13.66 -13.81 -6.49
N ASP A 250 13.65 -14.79 -7.37
CA ASP A 250 14.74 -15.75 -7.53
C ASP A 250 16.07 -15.05 -7.87
N GLY A 251 17.17 -15.63 -7.40
CA GLY A 251 18.52 -15.16 -7.67
C GLY A 251 19.11 -14.24 -6.61
N ILE A 252 18.33 -13.80 -5.61
CA ILE A 252 18.85 -13.03 -4.47
C ILE A 252 19.54 -13.98 -3.48
N GLN A 253 20.76 -13.64 -3.07
CA GLN A 253 21.54 -14.34 -2.06
C GLN A 253 21.66 -13.53 -0.76
N GLU A 254 21.61 -12.20 -0.88
CA GLU A 254 21.74 -11.27 0.21
C GLU A 254 20.67 -10.18 0.11
N LEU A 255 19.98 -9.93 1.23
CA LEU A 255 18.97 -8.87 1.30
C LEU A 255 19.24 -7.94 2.48
N MET A 256 19.43 -6.65 2.17
CA MET A 256 19.43 -5.59 3.16
C MET A 256 18.03 -4.99 3.27
N ILE A 257 17.42 -5.04 4.43
CA ILE A 257 16.13 -4.44 4.72
C ILE A 257 16.38 -3.07 5.35
N PHE A 258 16.03 -2.02 4.64
CA PHE A 258 16.16 -0.64 5.10
C PHE A 258 14.83 -0.17 5.69
N ALA A 259 14.77 0.00 6.99
CA ALA A 259 13.59 0.43 7.71
C ALA A 259 13.69 1.88 8.15
N ASP A 260 12.58 2.59 8.16
CA ASP A 260 12.48 3.92 8.72
C ASP A 260 12.58 3.85 10.25
N ARG A 261 13.24 4.84 10.88
CA ARG A 261 13.31 4.98 12.33
C ARG A 261 12.21 5.93 12.78
N ASP A 262 11.08 5.41 13.16
CA ASP A 262 9.93 6.19 13.62
C ASP A 262 9.54 5.87 15.07
N ALA A 263 8.89 6.82 15.74
CA ALA A 263 8.48 6.67 17.15
C ALA A 263 7.38 5.63 17.36
N SER A 264 6.67 5.24 16.30
CA SER A 264 5.63 4.20 16.36
C SER A 264 6.18 2.79 16.22
N TYR A 265 7.45 2.66 15.84
CA TYR A 265 8.13 1.39 15.53
C TYR A 265 7.49 0.58 14.42
N THR A 266 6.61 1.16 13.62
CA THR A 266 5.87 0.46 12.56
C THR A 266 6.80 -0.07 11.47
N GLY A 267 7.72 0.76 10.97
CA GLY A 267 8.70 0.37 9.96
C GLY A 267 9.67 -0.68 10.49
N GLN A 268 10.18 -0.50 11.72
CA GLN A 268 11.10 -1.44 12.37
C GLN A 268 10.44 -2.81 12.57
N ALA A 269 9.19 -2.84 13.08
CA ALA A 269 8.45 -4.08 13.30
C ALA A 269 8.25 -4.86 11.99
N ALA A 270 7.87 -4.18 10.91
CA ALA A 270 7.70 -4.77 9.58
C ALA A 270 9.02 -5.34 9.04
N ALA A 271 10.12 -4.62 9.20
CA ALA A 271 11.44 -5.07 8.76
C ALA A 271 11.92 -6.32 9.52
N TYR A 272 11.78 -6.35 10.84
CA TYR A 272 12.16 -7.51 11.63
C TYR A 272 11.23 -8.71 11.41
N ALA A 273 9.93 -8.48 11.15
CA ALA A 273 9.00 -9.54 10.76
C ALA A 273 9.40 -10.17 9.42
N LEU A 274 9.74 -9.36 8.42
CA LEU A 274 10.28 -9.82 7.14
C LEU A 274 11.60 -10.60 7.35
N ALA A 275 12.55 -10.03 8.08
CA ALA A 275 13.84 -10.68 8.34
C ALA A 275 13.65 -12.05 9.01
N LYS A 276 12.84 -12.13 10.07
CA LYS A 276 12.53 -13.39 10.77
C LYS A 276 11.93 -14.44 9.83
N ARG A 277 11.01 -14.02 8.96
CA ARG A 277 10.38 -14.92 7.98
C ARG A 277 11.40 -15.44 6.97
N LEU A 278 12.20 -14.56 6.37
CA LEU A 278 13.16 -14.96 5.34
C LEU A 278 14.28 -15.86 5.88
N VAL A 279 14.81 -15.57 7.07
CA VAL A 279 15.82 -16.42 7.72
C VAL A 279 15.28 -17.82 8.01
N ARG A 280 14.00 -17.95 8.36
CA ARG A 280 13.35 -19.24 8.61
C ARG A 280 13.07 -20.02 7.32
N ASP A 281 12.59 -19.32 6.28
CA ASP A 281 11.94 -19.95 5.12
C ASP A 281 12.83 -19.99 3.87
N THR A 282 14.02 -19.35 3.91
CA THR A 282 14.92 -19.24 2.75
C THR A 282 16.38 -19.42 3.16
N GLN A 283 17.28 -19.47 2.17
CA GLN A 283 18.73 -19.44 2.36
C GLN A 283 19.34 -18.04 2.14
N ILE A 284 18.51 -17.01 2.01
CA ILE A 284 18.96 -15.64 1.82
C ILE A 284 19.58 -15.12 3.12
N ARG A 285 20.78 -14.54 3.02
CA ARG A 285 21.38 -13.81 4.14
C ARG A 285 20.67 -12.45 4.27
N VAL A 286 20.22 -12.12 5.47
CA VAL A 286 19.36 -10.94 5.71
C VAL A 286 19.98 -10.06 6.79
N TRP A 287 19.99 -8.76 6.55
CA TRP A 287 20.34 -7.72 7.52
C TRP A 287 19.24 -6.65 7.55
N VAL A 288 19.05 -6.05 8.72
CA VAL A 288 18.18 -4.90 8.92
C VAL A 288 19.05 -3.68 9.22
N SER A 289 18.85 -2.60 8.50
CA SER A 289 19.54 -1.34 8.70
C SER A 289 18.54 -0.22 8.99
N LEU A 290 18.90 0.66 9.91
CA LEU A 290 18.12 1.84 10.31
C LEU A 290 18.97 3.09 10.08
N PRO A 291 18.39 4.25 9.75
CA PRO A 291 19.14 5.50 9.70
C PRO A 291 19.68 5.88 11.11
N ASP A 292 20.71 6.70 11.14
CA ASP A 292 21.38 7.10 12.39
C ASP A 292 20.45 7.89 13.31
N ASP A 293 19.66 8.80 12.72
CA ASP A 293 18.70 9.64 13.42
C ASP A 293 17.25 9.21 13.14
N MET A 294 16.29 9.84 13.83
CA MET A 294 14.85 9.68 13.56
C MET A 294 14.53 10.16 12.16
N GLY A 295 13.77 9.39 11.40
CA GLY A 295 13.41 9.65 10.01
C GLY A 295 13.72 8.49 9.09
N ASP A 296 13.95 8.78 7.81
CA ASP A 296 14.29 7.80 6.79
C ASP A 296 15.70 8.04 6.20
N PHE A 297 16.17 7.13 5.35
CA PHE A 297 17.48 7.26 4.72
C PHE A 297 17.56 8.43 3.71
N ALA A 298 16.44 8.95 3.20
CA ALA A 298 16.46 10.15 2.38
C ALA A 298 16.73 11.39 3.25
N ASP A 299 16.25 11.42 4.49
CA ASP A 299 16.58 12.47 5.48
C ASP A 299 18.07 12.39 5.87
N GLN A 300 18.60 11.17 6.10
CA GLN A 300 20.03 10.95 6.38
C GLN A 300 20.91 11.42 5.21
N LEU A 301 20.55 11.10 3.97
CA LEU A 301 21.27 11.55 2.78
C LEU A 301 21.31 13.08 2.69
N MET A 302 20.19 13.74 2.94
CA MET A 302 20.11 15.22 2.97
C MET A 302 21.02 15.80 4.03
N ALA A 303 20.96 15.27 5.26
CA ALA A 303 21.80 15.74 6.38
C ALA A 303 23.32 15.58 6.08
N ASN A 304 23.71 14.49 5.44
CA ASN A 304 25.11 14.25 5.05
C ASN A 304 25.58 15.24 3.96
N ARG A 305 24.71 15.61 3.02
CA ARG A 305 25.01 16.62 1.99
C ARG A 305 25.25 17.99 2.64
N ASP A 306 24.40 18.39 3.57
CA ASP A 306 24.50 19.70 4.22
C ASP A 306 25.81 19.82 5.03
N LYS A 307 26.22 18.73 5.72
CA LYS A 307 27.51 18.66 6.43
C LYS A 307 28.73 18.78 5.53
N ASN A 308 28.64 18.29 4.29
CA ASN A 308 29.75 18.31 3.31
C ASN A 308 29.80 19.62 2.47
N SER A 309 28.82 20.50 2.65
CA SER A 309 28.70 21.78 1.92
C SER A 309 29.19 22.97 2.73
N VAL A 310 29.64 22.74 3.97
CA VAL A 310 30.30 23.69 4.90
C VAL A 310 31.79 23.44 4.92
#